data_caf0c29b37cf0d89857d73de290c52f4
#
_entry.id   caf0c29b37cf0d89857d73de290c52f4
#
_cell.length_a   1.000
_cell.length_b   1.000
_cell.length_c   1.000
_cell.angle_alpha   90.00
_cell.angle_beta   90.00
_cell.angle_gamma   90.00
#
_symmetry.space_group_name_H-M   'P 1'
#
loop_
_entity.id
_entity.type
_entity.pdbx_description
1 polymer ?
#
loop_
_entity_poly.entity_id
_entity_poly.type
_entity_poly.pdbx_seq_one_letter_code
_entity_poly.pdbx_strand_id
1 'polypeptide(L)'
;MRFWVSLILAAGLVACHTETMKVTELKAIPDAAYAKGVSAPFCGVAGDALVVAGGANFPDKSLLEGGAKRVYADIWALEAGEWVHAGLLPDSTAYGATFAVDGALVLAGGNVCGVTTDKVYELTLQDGAAVLRALPPLPEPMEQCGWTRDGDRLYLVGGVGTTGVYACTVGEYVWTRVADLPEPLVQPVAFASGGHLYVWGGFNPETLEVSDKGLVIPIDSSVIPADSSVIPAEEPESPWREAPSIPDGGTFVGATGATLPDGRLAVVGGVNRAIFARALHNTPEDRIPYLSKEPAEYQFRQAVYAFDPASGAWTLLGADPACALAGPGVAVRPDGGLYVAGGELKPGVRSPKLFSLAW
;
A
#
# COMPACT_ATOMS: atom_id res chain seq x y z
N MET A 1 66.25 19.94 -22.59
CA MET A 1 65.40 20.19 -21.41
C MET A 1 64.00 19.74 -21.74
N ARG A 2 63.57 18.59 -21.18
CA ARG A 2 62.26 18.06 -21.36
C ARG A 2 61.51 18.28 -20.03
N PHE A 3 60.47 19.14 -20.04
CA PHE A 3 59.57 19.34 -18.87
C PHE A 3 58.50 18.25 -18.84
N TRP A 4 58.46 17.50 -17.78
CA TRP A 4 57.37 16.58 -17.44
C TRP A 4 56.34 17.37 -16.64
N VAL A 5 55.12 17.47 -17.15
CA VAL A 5 53.97 18.00 -16.41
C VAL A 5 53.25 16.79 -15.80
N SER A 6 53.35 16.65 -14.51
CA SER A 6 52.59 15.64 -13.75
C SER A 6 51.16 16.13 -13.52
N LEU A 7 50.19 15.48 -14.14
CA LEU A 7 48.77 15.69 -13.91
C LEU A 7 48.36 14.91 -12.65
N ILE A 8 48.08 15.61 -11.55
CA ILE A 8 47.50 14.99 -10.34
C ILE A 8 46.00 14.92 -10.56
N LEU A 9 45.47 13.70 -10.78
CA LEU A 9 44.04 13.41 -10.74
C LEU A 9 43.63 13.35 -9.26
N ALA A 10 42.96 14.40 -8.79
CA ALA A 10 42.27 14.33 -7.51
C ALA A 10 40.99 13.50 -7.67
N ALA A 11 41.02 12.23 -7.26
CA ALA A 11 39.85 11.42 -7.10
C ALA A 11 39.08 11.94 -5.88
N GLY A 12 38.03 12.71 -6.13
CA GLY A 12 37.07 13.07 -5.09
C GLY A 12 36.33 11.81 -4.64
N LEU A 13 36.63 11.32 -3.44
CA LEU A 13 35.79 10.37 -2.71
C LEU A 13 34.47 11.08 -2.38
N VAL A 14 33.43 10.84 -3.18
CA VAL A 14 32.06 11.10 -2.78
C VAL A 14 31.77 10.09 -1.68
N ALA A 15 31.84 10.54 -0.43
CA ALA A 15 31.34 9.76 0.69
C ALA A 15 29.81 9.60 0.48
N CYS A 16 29.38 8.45 0.01
CA CYS A 16 28.00 8.04 0.08
C CYS A 16 27.66 7.94 1.58
N HIS A 17 27.05 8.98 2.14
CA HIS A 17 26.35 8.88 3.42
C HIS A 17 25.13 7.97 3.14
N THR A 18 25.28 6.69 3.37
CA THR A 18 24.14 5.79 3.57
C THR A 18 23.54 6.15 4.92
N GLU A 19 22.57 7.06 4.93
CA GLU A 19 21.74 7.25 6.11
C GLU A 19 21.13 5.89 6.44
N THR A 20 21.41 5.40 7.65
CA THR A 20 20.94 4.07 8.06
C THR A 20 19.49 4.25 8.49
N MET A 21 18.55 3.58 7.82
CA MET A 21 17.14 3.58 8.22
C MET A 21 17.01 3.21 9.70
N LYS A 22 16.35 4.09 10.47
CA LYS A 22 16.10 3.90 11.89
C LYS A 22 14.68 3.43 12.11
N VAL A 23 14.51 2.32 12.82
CA VAL A 23 13.22 1.80 13.28
C VAL A 23 13.04 2.18 14.75
N THR A 24 11.90 2.79 15.08
CA THR A 24 11.55 3.16 16.47
C THR A 24 10.18 2.58 16.80
N GLU A 25 10.12 1.65 17.75
CA GLU A 25 8.86 1.04 18.19
C GLU A 25 7.97 2.07 18.88
N LEU A 26 6.68 2.04 18.61
CA LEU A 26 5.64 2.88 19.22
C LEU A 26 4.84 2.04 20.22
N LYS A 27 4.07 2.71 21.08
CA LYS A 27 3.13 2.03 21.98
C LYS A 27 2.13 1.21 21.16
N ALA A 28 1.84 -0.01 21.62
CA ALA A 28 0.77 -0.80 21.05
C ALA A 28 -0.61 -0.19 21.36
N ILE A 29 -1.60 -0.46 20.51
CA ILE A 29 -3.00 -0.10 20.77
C ILE A 29 -3.45 -0.82 22.05
N PRO A 30 -3.97 -0.09 23.07
CA PRO A 30 -4.24 -0.64 24.40
C PRO A 30 -5.62 -1.33 24.46
N ASP A 31 -5.89 -2.24 23.51
CA ASP A 31 -7.14 -2.98 23.41
C ASP A 31 -6.90 -4.46 23.17
N ALA A 32 -7.65 -5.33 23.86
CA ALA A 32 -7.49 -6.78 23.78
C ALA A 32 -7.77 -7.34 22.37
N ALA A 33 -8.66 -6.71 21.60
CA ALA A 33 -8.97 -7.11 20.23
C ALA A 33 -7.77 -6.87 19.30
N TYR A 34 -6.98 -5.84 19.58
CA TYR A 34 -5.78 -5.47 18.84
C TYR A 34 -4.49 -6.08 19.39
N ALA A 35 -4.54 -6.80 20.52
CA ALA A 35 -3.36 -7.40 21.14
C ALA A 35 -2.64 -8.44 20.24
N LYS A 36 -3.35 -9.04 19.27
CA LYS A 36 -2.77 -9.90 18.24
C LYS A 36 -2.41 -9.15 16.96
N GLY A 37 -2.59 -7.83 16.95
CA GLY A 37 -2.44 -6.99 15.77
C GLY A 37 -3.57 -7.16 14.75
N VAL A 38 -3.55 -6.33 13.72
CA VAL A 38 -4.44 -6.39 12.56
C VAL A 38 -3.65 -6.27 11.27
N SER A 39 -4.17 -6.77 10.16
CA SER A 39 -3.66 -6.47 8.82
C SER A 39 -4.69 -5.73 8.01
N ALA A 40 -4.20 -5.01 7.01
CA ALA A 40 -4.97 -4.20 6.08
C ALA A 40 -5.95 -3.22 6.77
N PRO A 41 -5.52 -2.49 7.83
CA PRO A 41 -6.30 -1.40 8.37
C PRO A 41 -6.26 -0.21 7.42
N PHE A 42 -7.21 0.70 7.54
CA PHE A 42 -7.02 2.07 7.10
C PHE A 42 -5.98 2.72 8.01
N CYS A 43 -4.97 3.36 7.40
CA CYS A 43 -3.87 3.97 8.15
C CYS A 43 -3.45 5.27 7.49
N GLY A 44 -3.42 6.36 8.26
CA GLY A 44 -3.05 7.68 7.76
C GLY A 44 -2.83 8.67 8.89
N VAL A 45 -2.35 9.86 8.56
CA VAL A 45 -2.25 10.98 9.51
C VAL A 45 -3.40 11.94 9.26
N ALA A 46 -4.26 12.15 10.28
CA ALA A 46 -5.32 13.14 10.28
C ALA A 46 -4.97 14.25 11.29
N GLY A 47 -4.86 15.51 10.82
CA GLY A 47 -4.23 16.55 11.61
C GLY A 47 -2.79 16.17 11.97
N ASP A 48 -2.50 16.07 13.27
CA ASP A 48 -1.19 15.64 13.80
C ASP A 48 -1.20 14.18 14.33
N ALA A 49 -2.33 13.50 14.26
CA ALA A 49 -2.50 12.16 14.84
C ALA A 49 -2.35 11.05 13.81
N LEU A 50 -1.63 9.98 14.18
CA LEU A 50 -1.68 8.73 13.43
C LEU A 50 -3.02 8.05 13.70
N VAL A 51 -3.79 7.79 12.65
CA VAL A 51 -5.06 7.04 12.72
C VAL A 51 -4.83 5.63 12.21
N VAL A 52 -5.32 4.64 12.97
CA VAL A 52 -5.45 3.23 12.56
C VAL A 52 -6.91 2.83 12.75
N ALA A 53 -7.58 2.45 11.67
CA ALA A 53 -9.00 2.13 11.74
C ALA A 53 -9.32 0.81 11.04
N GLY A 54 -10.20 0.02 11.66
CA GLY A 54 -10.60 -1.29 11.13
C GLY A 54 -9.46 -2.31 11.10
N GLY A 55 -9.34 -3.02 9.97
CA GLY A 55 -8.39 -4.13 9.82
C GLY A 55 -8.95 -5.48 10.29
N ALA A 56 -8.16 -6.55 10.12
CA ALA A 56 -8.63 -7.90 10.38
C ALA A 56 -7.56 -8.78 11.05
N ASN A 57 -8.00 -9.69 11.92
CA ASN A 57 -7.17 -10.72 12.51
C ASN A 57 -7.93 -12.04 12.76
N PHE A 58 -7.30 -12.97 13.49
CA PHE A 58 -7.87 -14.23 13.96
C PHE A 58 -7.81 -14.26 15.49
N PRO A 59 -8.82 -13.69 16.21
CA PRO A 59 -8.71 -13.44 17.65
C PRO A 59 -8.80 -14.71 18.49
N ASP A 60 -9.63 -15.66 18.12
CA ASP A 60 -9.96 -16.82 18.95
C ASP A 60 -8.97 -17.98 18.70
N LYS A 61 -8.91 -18.48 17.46
CA LYS A 61 -8.04 -19.56 17.02
C LYS A 61 -7.21 -19.12 15.83
N SER A 62 -6.03 -19.69 15.66
CA SER A 62 -5.22 -19.44 14.46
C SER A 62 -5.91 -19.97 13.20
N LEU A 63 -5.51 -19.44 12.03
CA LEU A 63 -5.99 -19.97 10.75
C LEU A 63 -5.68 -21.46 10.57
N LEU A 64 -4.55 -21.93 11.12
CA LEU A 64 -4.17 -23.35 11.12
C LEU A 64 -5.16 -24.23 11.90
N GLU A 65 -5.71 -23.72 13.00
CA GLU A 65 -6.70 -24.39 13.83
C GLU A 65 -8.15 -24.18 13.33
N GLY A 66 -8.33 -23.63 12.13
CA GLY A 66 -9.64 -23.33 11.54
C GLY A 66 -10.31 -22.09 12.14
N GLY A 67 -9.54 -21.16 12.68
CA GLY A 67 -10.04 -19.90 13.21
C GLY A 67 -10.74 -19.06 12.17
N ALA A 68 -11.79 -18.34 12.59
CA ALA A 68 -12.51 -17.39 11.78
C ALA A 68 -11.82 -16.02 11.81
N LYS A 69 -11.76 -15.38 10.64
CA LYS A 69 -11.29 -13.99 10.51
C LYS A 69 -12.34 -13.06 11.13
N ARG A 70 -11.89 -12.11 11.96
CA ARG A 70 -12.71 -11.00 12.46
C ARG A 70 -12.24 -9.71 11.83
N VAL A 71 -13.18 -8.89 11.40
CA VAL A 71 -12.96 -7.53 10.88
C VAL A 71 -13.45 -6.54 11.92
N TYR A 72 -12.76 -5.46 12.11
CA TYR A 72 -13.00 -4.45 13.16
C TYR A 72 -13.53 -3.15 12.59
N ALA A 73 -14.19 -2.36 13.45
CA ALA A 73 -14.69 -1.04 13.13
C ALA A 73 -14.00 0.06 13.95
N ASP A 74 -13.21 -0.30 14.98
CA ASP A 74 -12.60 0.67 15.88
C ASP A 74 -11.69 1.63 15.14
N ILE A 75 -11.75 2.91 15.54
CA ILE A 75 -10.86 3.97 15.10
C ILE A 75 -9.99 4.35 16.29
N TRP A 76 -8.68 4.17 16.13
CA TRP A 76 -7.67 4.53 17.11
C TRP A 76 -6.83 5.69 16.58
N ALA A 77 -6.62 6.72 17.41
CA ALA A 77 -5.77 7.85 17.13
C ALA A 77 -4.59 7.89 18.11
N LEU A 78 -3.37 8.02 17.60
CA LEU A 78 -2.18 8.26 18.41
C LEU A 78 -1.89 9.76 18.45
N GLU A 79 -2.19 10.39 19.58
CA GLU A 79 -1.98 11.81 19.82
C GLU A 79 -0.96 12.02 20.95
N ALA A 80 0.05 12.84 20.73
CA ALA A 80 1.10 13.13 21.72
C ALA A 80 1.71 11.86 22.38
N GLY A 81 1.75 10.73 21.65
CA GLY A 81 2.31 9.46 22.13
C GLY A 81 1.33 8.59 22.94
N GLU A 82 0.06 8.95 23.05
CA GLU A 82 -0.98 8.17 23.72
C GLU A 82 -2.09 7.80 22.73
N TRP A 83 -2.59 6.54 22.85
CA TRP A 83 -3.71 6.06 22.05
C TRP A 83 -5.04 6.48 22.66
N VAL A 84 -5.90 7.02 21.82
CA VAL A 84 -7.29 7.35 22.13
C VAL A 84 -8.19 6.52 21.22
N HIS A 85 -9.22 5.90 21.79
CA HIS A 85 -10.31 5.30 21.01
C HIS A 85 -11.19 6.43 20.47
N ALA A 86 -10.99 6.79 19.22
CA ALA A 86 -11.62 7.95 18.59
C ALA A 86 -13.05 7.69 18.10
N GLY A 87 -13.50 6.44 18.05
CA GLY A 87 -14.84 6.07 17.60
C GLY A 87 -14.88 4.79 16.78
N LEU A 88 -15.90 4.66 15.94
CA LEU A 88 -16.13 3.48 15.11
C LEU A 88 -16.37 3.88 13.65
N LEU A 89 -15.86 3.10 12.72
CA LEU A 89 -16.32 3.09 11.32
C LEU A 89 -17.80 2.67 11.27
N PRO A 90 -18.57 3.11 10.28
CA PRO A 90 -19.96 2.69 10.11
C PRO A 90 -20.11 1.18 9.91
N ASP A 91 -19.11 0.52 9.32
CA ASP A 91 -19.03 -0.91 9.11
C ASP A 91 -17.64 -1.43 9.50
N SER A 92 -17.56 -2.67 10.01
CA SER A 92 -16.27 -3.34 10.22
C SER A 92 -15.59 -3.59 8.88
N THR A 93 -14.49 -2.89 8.61
CA THR A 93 -13.86 -2.84 7.28
C THR A 93 -12.36 -3.09 7.34
N ALA A 94 -11.85 -3.82 6.34
CA ALA A 94 -10.43 -4.02 6.09
C ALA A 94 -10.16 -4.00 4.56
N TYR A 95 -8.89 -3.95 4.14
CA TYR A 95 -8.47 -4.03 2.74
C TYR A 95 -8.92 -2.89 1.83
N GLY A 96 -9.32 -1.76 2.39
CA GLY A 96 -9.63 -0.53 1.65
C GLY A 96 -8.42 0.36 1.44
N ALA A 97 -8.62 1.41 0.65
CA ALA A 97 -7.63 2.45 0.37
C ALA A 97 -7.74 3.63 1.36
N THR A 98 -6.61 4.25 1.69
CA THR A 98 -6.54 5.43 2.56
C THR A 98 -5.77 6.55 1.86
N PHE A 99 -6.38 7.72 1.76
CA PHE A 99 -5.73 8.93 1.24
C PHE A 99 -5.67 10.00 2.34
N ALA A 100 -4.48 10.54 2.57
CA ALA A 100 -4.33 11.75 3.41
C ALA A 100 -4.64 12.98 2.55
N VAL A 101 -5.62 13.78 2.97
CA VAL A 101 -6.13 14.93 2.24
C VAL A 101 -6.36 16.09 3.20
N ASP A 102 -5.51 17.10 3.14
CA ASP A 102 -5.68 18.39 3.84
C ASP A 102 -6.05 18.26 5.33
N GLY A 103 -5.35 17.35 6.03
CA GLY A 103 -5.57 17.07 7.46
C GLY A 103 -6.73 16.11 7.75
N ALA A 104 -7.41 15.59 6.74
CA ALA A 104 -8.41 14.53 6.81
C ALA A 104 -7.88 13.23 6.17
N LEU A 105 -8.63 12.14 6.34
CA LEU A 105 -8.44 10.90 5.60
C LEU A 105 -9.65 10.62 4.73
N VAL A 106 -9.44 10.23 3.48
CA VAL A 106 -10.46 9.62 2.64
C VAL A 106 -10.26 8.11 2.65
N LEU A 107 -11.28 7.39 3.13
CA LEU A 107 -11.32 5.93 3.26
C LEU A 107 -12.23 5.40 2.16
N ALA A 108 -11.72 4.55 1.27
CA ALA A 108 -12.47 4.12 0.10
C ALA A 108 -12.47 2.60 -0.08
N GLY A 109 -13.64 2.02 -0.31
CA GLY A 109 -13.82 0.60 -0.54
C GLY A 109 -13.44 -0.27 0.66
N GLY A 110 -12.99 -1.48 0.38
CA GLY A 110 -12.59 -2.49 1.36
C GLY A 110 -13.57 -3.66 1.42
N ASN A 111 -13.33 -4.52 2.40
CA ASN A 111 -14.13 -5.71 2.68
C ASN A 111 -14.86 -5.56 3.99
N VAL A 112 -16.18 -5.64 3.95
CA VAL A 112 -17.08 -5.64 5.11
C VAL A 112 -17.52 -7.07 5.38
N CYS A 113 -16.84 -7.75 6.31
CA CYS A 113 -17.20 -9.10 6.74
C CYS A 113 -17.38 -10.11 5.59
N GLY A 114 -16.55 -10.06 4.56
CA GLY A 114 -16.58 -10.95 3.40
C GLY A 114 -17.26 -10.38 2.15
N VAL A 115 -17.78 -9.17 2.23
CA VAL A 115 -18.43 -8.48 1.09
C VAL A 115 -17.61 -7.25 0.71
N THR A 116 -17.19 -7.16 -0.54
CA THR A 116 -16.53 -5.97 -1.09
C THR A 116 -17.49 -4.78 -1.10
N THR A 117 -17.04 -3.59 -0.75
CA THR A 117 -17.88 -2.39 -0.64
C THR A 117 -17.43 -1.26 -1.56
N ASP A 118 -18.37 -0.43 -1.98
CA ASP A 118 -18.18 0.81 -2.75
C ASP A 118 -18.19 2.06 -1.89
N LYS A 119 -18.37 1.92 -0.57
CA LYS A 119 -18.51 3.05 0.35
C LYS A 119 -17.24 3.87 0.45
N VAL A 120 -17.40 5.18 0.53
CA VAL A 120 -16.32 6.15 0.73
C VAL A 120 -16.68 7.08 1.88
N TYR A 121 -15.72 7.34 2.75
CA TYR A 121 -15.89 8.23 3.90
C TYR A 121 -14.71 9.21 3.98
N GLU A 122 -15.00 10.43 4.39
CA GLU A 122 -14.01 11.36 4.91
C GLU A 122 -14.00 11.26 6.44
N LEU A 123 -12.81 11.11 7.01
CA LEU A 123 -12.57 11.05 8.45
C LEU A 123 -11.75 12.27 8.86
N THR A 124 -12.26 13.02 9.81
CA THR A 124 -11.53 14.08 10.53
C THR A 124 -11.51 13.79 12.02
N LEU A 125 -10.57 14.39 12.75
CA LEU A 125 -10.55 14.34 14.21
C LEU A 125 -10.97 15.70 14.78
N GLN A 126 -11.91 15.68 15.73
CA GLN A 126 -12.36 16.86 16.46
C GLN A 126 -12.33 16.54 17.95
N ASP A 127 -11.49 17.23 18.70
CA ASP A 127 -11.29 17.00 20.15
C ASP A 127 -11.01 15.51 20.49
N GLY A 128 -10.18 14.84 19.68
CA GLY A 128 -9.83 13.43 19.84
C GLY A 128 -10.89 12.43 19.37
N ALA A 129 -12.04 12.89 18.89
CA ALA A 129 -13.11 12.04 18.36
C ALA A 129 -13.12 12.06 16.83
N ALA A 130 -13.34 10.89 16.22
CA ALA A 130 -13.50 10.76 14.78
C ALA A 130 -14.87 11.27 14.33
N VAL A 131 -14.87 12.16 13.36
CA VAL A 131 -16.07 12.62 12.64
C VAL A 131 -16.01 12.06 11.22
N LEU A 132 -17.03 11.30 10.87
CA LEU A 132 -17.14 10.63 9.58
C LEU A 132 -18.24 11.28 8.73
N ARG A 133 -17.89 11.65 7.50
CA ARG A 133 -18.80 12.14 6.48
C ARG A 133 -18.82 11.17 5.30
N ALA A 134 -20.01 10.65 4.95
CA ALA A 134 -20.15 9.84 3.74
C ALA A 134 -19.87 10.71 2.49
N LEU A 135 -19.08 10.17 1.58
CA LEU A 135 -18.79 10.74 0.27
C LEU A 135 -19.53 9.95 -0.83
N PRO A 136 -19.59 10.47 -2.08
CA PRO A 136 -20.10 9.70 -3.19
C PRO A 136 -19.42 8.32 -3.27
N PRO A 137 -20.17 7.23 -3.52
CA PRO A 137 -19.61 5.87 -3.56
C PRO A 137 -18.70 5.70 -4.79
N LEU A 138 -17.89 4.64 -4.76
CA LEU A 138 -17.16 4.19 -5.93
C LEU A 138 -18.12 3.70 -7.02
N PRO A 139 -17.75 3.77 -8.30
CA PRO A 139 -18.58 3.24 -9.40
C PRO A 139 -18.85 1.73 -9.32
N GLU A 140 -17.96 1.00 -8.66
CA GLU A 140 -18.09 -0.42 -8.34
C GLU A 140 -17.43 -0.73 -6.99
N PRO A 141 -17.82 -1.82 -6.31
CA PRO A 141 -17.14 -2.26 -5.09
C PRO A 141 -15.67 -2.60 -5.36
N MET A 142 -14.75 -2.12 -4.50
CA MET A 142 -13.31 -2.33 -4.65
C MET A 142 -12.65 -2.71 -3.33
N GLU A 143 -11.79 -3.72 -3.34
CA GLU A 143 -10.90 -4.10 -2.24
C GLU A 143 -9.54 -4.57 -2.76
N GLN A 144 -8.51 -4.49 -1.94
CA GLN A 144 -7.15 -4.93 -2.27
C GLN A 144 -6.62 -4.28 -3.56
N CYS A 145 -7.05 -3.07 -3.84
CA CYS A 145 -6.58 -2.25 -4.95
C CYS A 145 -5.29 -1.50 -4.58
N GLY A 146 -4.53 -1.06 -5.60
CA GLY A 146 -3.52 -0.02 -5.43
C GLY A 146 -4.19 1.35 -5.28
N TRP A 147 -3.56 2.25 -4.53
CA TRP A 147 -4.05 3.63 -4.40
C TRP A 147 -2.90 4.62 -4.33
N THR A 148 -3.15 5.84 -4.79
CA THR A 148 -2.17 6.92 -4.77
C THR A 148 -2.84 8.28 -4.91
N ARG A 149 -2.11 9.35 -4.56
CA ARG A 149 -2.52 10.75 -4.74
C ARG A 149 -1.43 11.50 -5.50
N ASP A 150 -1.83 12.34 -6.46
CA ASP A 150 -0.98 13.34 -7.10
C ASP A 150 -1.72 14.69 -7.11
N GLY A 151 -1.20 15.67 -6.36
CA GLY A 151 -1.86 16.95 -6.17
C GLY A 151 -3.27 16.80 -5.55
N ASP A 152 -4.28 17.24 -6.27
CA ASP A 152 -5.70 17.13 -5.91
C ASP A 152 -6.39 15.87 -6.49
N ARG A 153 -5.67 15.01 -7.19
CA ARG A 153 -6.21 13.80 -7.81
C ARG A 153 -5.93 12.58 -6.96
N LEU A 154 -6.97 11.78 -6.71
CA LEU A 154 -6.92 10.47 -6.05
C LEU A 154 -7.12 9.38 -7.10
N TYR A 155 -6.39 8.29 -7.00
CA TYR A 155 -6.44 7.16 -7.93
C TYR A 155 -6.62 5.84 -7.18
N LEU A 156 -7.48 4.97 -7.73
CA LEU A 156 -7.65 3.57 -7.34
C LEU A 156 -7.35 2.67 -8.54
N VAL A 157 -6.65 1.57 -8.34
CA VAL A 157 -6.09 0.75 -9.42
C VAL A 157 -6.31 -0.72 -9.15
N GLY A 158 -7.05 -1.41 -10.02
CA GLY A 158 -7.28 -2.84 -9.94
C GLY A 158 -7.93 -3.27 -8.62
N GLY A 159 -7.53 -4.41 -8.12
CA GLY A 159 -8.11 -5.05 -6.94
C GLY A 159 -8.91 -6.30 -7.30
N VAL A 160 -9.69 -6.80 -6.36
CA VAL A 160 -10.49 -8.01 -6.55
C VAL A 160 -11.62 -7.74 -7.55
N GLY A 161 -11.65 -8.51 -8.65
CA GLY A 161 -12.76 -8.52 -9.61
C GLY A 161 -12.77 -7.37 -10.62
N THR A 162 -11.74 -6.53 -10.68
CA THR A 162 -11.70 -5.40 -11.61
C THR A 162 -10.32 -5.15 -12.21
N THR A 163 -10.28 -4.66 -13.46
CA THR A 163 -9.10 -4.08 -14.12
C THR A 163 -9.14 -2.56 -14.06
N GLY A 164 -10.21 -1.97 -13.50
CA GLY A 164 -10.48 -0.54 -13.55
C GLY A 164 -9.41 0.32 -12.89
N VAL A 165 -9.11 1.44 -13.52
CA VAL A 165 -8.36 2.56 -12.95
C VAL A 165 -9.35 3.71 -12.78
N TYR A 166 -9.54 4.13 -11.55
CA TYR A 166 -10.49 5.19 -11.19
C TYR A 166 -9.76 6.40 -10.67
N ALA A 167 -10.28 7.58 -11.00
CA ALA A 167 -9.78 8.84 -10.46
C ALA A 167 -10.93 9.73 -9.99
N CYS A 168 -10.64 10.55 -8.98
CA CYS A 168 -11.52 11.67 -8.60
C CYS A 168 -10.68 12.89 -8.20
N THR A 169 -11.32 14.05 -8.17
CA THR A 169 -10.72 15.30 -7.66
C THR A 169 -11.12 15.51 -6.20
N VAL A 170 -10.16 15.87 -5.36
CA VAL A 170 -10.39 16.28 -3.97
C VAL A 170 -11.42 17.42 -3.92
N GLY A 171 -12.39 17.31 -3.02
CA GLY A 171 -13.49 18.25 -2.89
C GLY A 171 -14.73 17.88 -3.69
N GLU A 172 -14.59 17.34 -4.89
CA GLU A 172 -15.71 16.84 -5.70
C GLU A 172 -16.04 15.38 -5.36
N TYR A 173 -14.99 14.54 -5.21
CA TYR A 173 -15.08 13.12 -4.88
C TYR A 173 -16.01 12.30 -5.81
N VAL A 174 -16.14 12.74 -7.07
CA VAL A 174 -16.85 11.99 -8.10
C VAL A 174 -15.86 11.11 -8.83
N TRP A 175 -15.93 9.80 -8.59
CA TRP A 175 -15.03 8.81 -9.17
C TRP A 175 -15.44 8.49 -10.61
N THR A 176 -14.46 8.52 -11.51
CA THR A 176 -14.62 8.14 -12.91
C THR A 176 -13.57 7.12 -13.31
N ARG A 177 -13.96 6.17 -14.19
CA ARG A 177 -13.02 5.22 -14.79
C ARG A 177 -12.19 5.96 -15.85
N VAL A 178 -10.88 5.95 -15.70
CA VAL A 178 -9.95 6.69 -16.56
C VAL A 178 -9.07 5.78 -17.42
N ALA A 179 -8.92 4.52 -17.04
CA ALA A 179 -8.20 3.50 -17.82
C ALA A 179 -8.58 2.09 -17.34
N ASP A 180 -8.05 1.09 -18.03
CA ASP A 180 -8.04 -0.31 -17.63
C ASP A 180 -6.61 -0.83 -17.57
N LEU A 181 -6.32 -1.66 -16.56
CA LEU A 181 -5.11 -2.48 -16.54
C LEU A 181 -5.17 -3.50 -17.69
N PRO A 182 -4.04 -3.88 -18.28
CA PRO A 182 -4.02 -4.89 -19.36
C PRO A 182 -4.42 -6.29 -18.87
N GLU A 183 -4.37 -6.53 -17.56
CA GLU A 183 -4.79 -7.76 -16.90
C GLU A 183 -5.28 -7.48 -15.48
N PRO A 184 -6.11 -8.36 -14.88
CA PRO A 184 -6.50 -8.20 -13.48
C PRO A 184 -5.28 -8.27 -12.54
N LEU A 185 -5.15 -7.31 -11.65
CA LEU A 185 -4.10 -7.29 -10.62
C LEU A 185 -4.71 -7.05 -9.24
N VAL A 186 -4.52 -8.02 -8.35
CA VAL A 186 -4.90 -7.94 -6.93
C VAL A 186 -3.66 -7.57 -6.12
N GLN A 187 -3.78 -6.61 -5.20
CA GLN A 187 -2.71 -6.07 -4.36
C GLN A 187 -1.53 -5.45 -5.13
N PRO A 188 -1.76 -4.66 -6.18
CA PRO A 188 -0.69 -3.88 -6.79
C PRO A 188 -0.34 -2.69 -5.90
N VAL A 189 0.87 -2.16 -6.06
CA VAL A 189 1.26 -0.84 -5.54
C VAL A 189 1.13 0.18 -6.66
N ALA A 190 0.41 1.27 -6.41
CA ALA A 190 0.22 2.36 -7.36
C ALA A 190 0.95 3.63 -6.91
N PHE A 191 1.39 4.42 -7.87
CA PHE A 191 2.04 5.71 -7.65
C PHE A 191 1.75 6.66 -8.81
N ALA A 192 1.26 7.86 -8.51
CA ALA A 192 1.03 8.90 -9.51
C ALA A 192 1.99 10.08 -9.28
N SER A 193 2.63 10.53 -10.34
CA SER A 193 3.55 11.67 -10.30
C SER A 193 3.77 12.22 -11.70
N GLY A 194 3.76 13.55 -11.83
CA GLY A 194 4.14 14.24 -13.05
C GLY A 194 3.31 13.86 -14.27
N GLY A 195 2.02 13.62 -14.10
CA GLY A 195 1.12 13.21 -15.18
C GLY A 195 1.27 11.76 -15.62
N HIS A 196 1.87 10.91 -14.79
CA HIS A 196 2.01 9.46 -15.03
C HIS A 196 1.49 8.67 -13.85
N LEU A 197 0.83 7.55 -14.14
CA LEU A 197 0.43 6.55 -13.15
C LEU A 197 1.30 5.31 -13.36
N TYR A 198 1.99 4.92 -12.31
CA TYR A 198 2.82 3.74 -12.22
C TYR A 198 2.11 2.67 -11.41
N VAL A 199 2.27 1.41 -11.80
CA VAL A 199 1.70 0.25 -11.10
C VAL A 199 2.73 -0.85 -11.03
N TRP A 200 2.98 -1.43 -9.85
CA TRP A 200 3.94 -2.51 -9.67
C TRP A 200 3.36 -3.69 -8.92
N GLY A 201 3.84 -4.87 -9.30
CA GLY A 201 3.51 -6.12 -8.60
C GLY A 201 2.05 -6.50 -8.72
N GLY A 202 1.50 -7.02 -7.63
CA GLY A 202 0.18 -7.65 -7.66
C GLY A 202 0.26 -9.08 -8.19
N PHE A 203 -0.88 -9.75 -8.19
CA PHE A 203 -1.03 -11.06 -8.82
C PHE A 203 -2.33 -11.11 -9.63
N ASN A 204 -2.30 -11.87 -10.71
CA ASN A 204 -3.47 -12.13 -11.52
C ASN A 204 -4.25 -13.31 -10.91
N PRO A 205 -5.50 -13.11 -10.45
CA PRO A 205 -6.27 -14.17 -9.80
C PRO A 205 -6.77 -15.28 -10.75
N GLU A 206 -6.76 -15.02 -12.06
CA GLU A 206 -7.21 -15.98 -13.08
C GLU A 206 -6.08 -16.91 -13.51
N THR A 207 -4.88 -16.36 -13.74
CA THR A 207 -3.70 -17.12 -14.16
C THR A 207 -2.84 -17.59 -13.01
N LEU A 208 -3.03 -17.02 -11.80
CA LEU A 208 -2.22 -17.22 -10.60
C LEU A 208 -0.76 -16.74 -10.76
N GLU A 209 -0.49 -15.91 -11.75
CA GLU A 209 0.82 -15.29 -11.95
C GLU A 209 1.05 -14.16 -10.96
N VAL A 210 2.25 -14.14 -10.37
CA VAL A 210 2.71 -13.10 -9.43
C VAL A 210 3.68 -12.17 -10.15
N SER A 211 3.28 -10.92 -10.33
CA SER A 211 4.02 -9.95 -11.11
C SER A 211 5.25 -9.39 -10.38
N ASP A 212 6.37 -9.26 -11.09
CA ASP A 212 7.56 -8.49 -10.73
C ASP A 212 7.71 -7.24 -11.60
N LYS A 213 6.76 -7.02 -12.52
CA LYS A 213 6.79 -5.97 -13.51
C LYS A 213 6.30 -4.64 -12.96
N GLY A 214 6.76 -3.57 -13.58
CA GLY A 214 6.19 -2.25 -13.49
C GLY A 214 5.48 -1.90 -14.80
N LEU A 215 4.36 -1.21 -14.66
CA LEU A 215 3.58 -0.63 -15.75
C LEU A 215 3.49 0.89 -15.54
N VAL A 216 3.43 1.64 -16.62
CA VAL A 216 3.20 3.09 -16.58
C VAL A 216 2.26 3.53 -17.69
N ILE A 217 1.36 4.44 -17.37
CA ILE A 217 0.45 5.09 -18.32
C ILE A 217 0.47 6.60 -18.09
N PRO A 218 0.45 7.43 -19.17
CA PRO A 218 0.16 8.85 -19.03
C PRO A 218 -1.27 9.05 -18.51
N ILE A 219 -1.43 9.91 -17.50
CA ILE A 219 -2.72 10.31 -16.94
C ILE A 219 -2.88 11.81 -17.20
N ASP A 220 -3.33 12.17 -18.40
CA ASP A 220 -3.62 13.55 -18.71
C ASP A 220 -4.92 13.96 -17.97
N SER A 221 -4.87 15.11 -17.33
CA SER A 221 -6.03 15.73 -16.66
C SER A 221 -7.17 16.08 -17.62
N SER A 222 -6.94 16.00 -18.93
CA SER A 222 -7.90 16.33 -19.99
C SER A 222 -8.57 15.11 -20.64
N VAL A 223 -8.22 13.86 -20.30
CA VAL A 223 -8.87 12.68 -20.89
C VAL A 223 -10.21 12.43 -20.17
N ILE A 224 -11.23 13.11 -20.68
CA ILE A 224 -12.63 12.70 -20.53
C ILE A 224 -12.75 11.37 -21.30
N PRO A 225 -13.48 10.36 -20.80
CA PRO A 225 -13.65 9.09 -21.49
C PRO A 225 -14.11 9.37 -22.94
N ALA A 226 -13.38 8.87 -23.90
CA ALA A 226 -13.85 8.89 -25.28
C ALA A 226 -15.18 8.13 -25.30
N ASP A 227 -16.22 8.78 -25.81
CA ASP A 227 -17.51 8.17 -26.08
C ASP A 227 -17.28 6.87 -26.87
N SER A 228 -17.63 5.73 -26.25
CA SER A 228 -17.38 4.39 -26.77
C SER A 228 -18.21 4.02 -28.03
N SER A 229 -18.72 5.02 -28.75
CA SER A 229 -19.53 4.83 -29.95
C SER A 229 -18.73 4.73 -31.25
N VAL A 230 -17.41 4.93 -31.25
CA VAL A 230 -16.56 4.76 -32.43
C VAL A 230 -15.72 3.49 -32.28
N ILE A 231 -16.08 2.41 -32.99
CA ILE A 231 -15.26 1.18 -33.09
C ILE A 231 -14.07 1.51 -33.99
N PRO A 232 -12.82 1.52 -33.47
CA PRO A 232 -11.63 1.67 -34.32
C PRO A 232 -11.47 0.42 -35.22
N ALA A 233 -11.02 0.61 -36.44
CA ALA A 233 -10.81 -0.48 -37.39
C ALA A 233 -9.58 -1.37 -37.09
N GLU A 234 -8.75 -0.99 -36.12
CA GLU A 234 -7.63 -1.79 -35.59
C GLU A 234 -7.70 -1.71 -34.07
N GLU A 235 -7.39 -2.82 -33.35
CA GLU A 235 -7.28 -2.80 -31.91
C GLU A 235 -6.17 -1.81 -31.53
N PRO A 236 -6.47 -0.77 -30.75
CA PRO A 236 -5.43 0.19 -30.33
C PRO A 236 -4.38 -0.55 -29.50
N GLU A 237 -3.11 -0.32 -29.78
CA GLU A 237 -2.03 -0.77 -28.90
C GLU A 237 -2.31 -0.30 -27.46
N SER A 238 -2.08 -1.19 -26.49
CA SER A 238 -2.26 -0.86 -25.07
C SER A 238 -1.54 0.45 -24.76
N PRO A 239 -2.18 1.43 -24.09
CA PRO A 239 -1.53 2.67 -23.70
C PRO A 239 -0.49 2.45 -22.57
N TRP A 240 -0.49 1.29 -21.95
CA TRP A 240 0.46 0.92 -20.91
C TRP A 240 1.81 0.56 -21.51
N ARG A 241 2.86 1.04 -20.84
CA ARG A 241 4.26 0.76 -21.16
C ARG A 241 4.95 0.12 -19.97
N GLU A 242 6.10 -0.49 -20.18
CA GLU A 242 6.92 -1.01 -19.10
C GLU A 242 7.51 0.16 -18.27
N ALA A 243 7.40 0.05 -16.96
CA ALA A 243 8.10 0.86 -15.98
C ALA A 243 9.31 0.08 -15.43
N PRO A 244 10.28 0.73 -14.75
CA PRO A 244 11.41 0.04 -14.13
C PRO A 244 10.92 -1.10 -13.23
N SER A 245 11.50 -2.29 -13.40
CA SER A 245 11.13 -3.49 -12.65
C SER A 245 11.36 -3.34 -11.15
N ILE A 246 10.62 -4.11 -10.36
CA ILE A 246 10.83 -4.20 -8.91
C ILE A 246 12.27 -4.67 -8.63
N PRO A 247 13.02 -4.03 -7.71
CA PRO A 247 14.36 -4.46 -7.35
C PRO A 247 14.39 -5.94 -6.93
N ASP A 248 15.51 -6.61 -7.18
CA ASP A 248 15.76 -8.02 -6.82
C ASP A 248 14.82 -9.06 -7.48
N GLY A 249 14.04 -8.69 -8.51
CA GLY A 249 13.07 -9.59 -9.17
C GLY A 249 11.95 -10.07 -8.25
N GLY A 250 11.68 -9.32 -7.16
CA GLY A 250 10.63 -9.61 -6.19
C GLY A 250 9.24 -9.20 -6.66
N THR A 251 8.31 -9.10 -5.72
CA THR A 251 6.97 -8.57 -5.94
C THR A 251 6.58 -7.61 -4.84
N PHE A 252 5.56 -6.76 -5.09
CA PHE A 252 4.95 -5.92 -4.06
C PHE A 252 3.57 -6.43 -3.62
N VAL A 253 3.22 -7.67 -3.92
CA VAL A 253 2.01 -8.29 -3.33
C VAL A 253 2.08 -8.20 -1.81
N GLY A 254 1.05 -7.66 -1.20
CA GLY A 254 0.98 -7.43 0.24
C GLY A 254 1.86 -6.28 0.76
N ALA A 255 2.56 -5.55 -0.11
CA ALA A 255 3.24 -4.32 0.29
C ALA A 255 2.27 -3.13 0.32
N THR A 256 2.68 -2.07 1.01
CA THR A 256 1.97 -0.79 1.00
C THR A 256 2.90 0.33 0.56
N GLY A 257 2.46 1.09 -0.43
CA GLY A 257 3.15 2.28 -0.94
C GLY A 257 2.72 3.55 -0.23
N ALA A 258 3.63 4.52 -0.11
CA ALA A 258 3.35 5.84 0.41
C ALA A 258 4.16 6.89 -0.34
N THR A 259 3.51 7.94 -0.82
CA THR A 259 4.17 9.07 -1.48
C THR A 259 4.83 9.96 -0.44
N LEU A 260 6.15 10.06 -0.50
CA LEU A 260 6.96 10.88 0.40
C LEU A 260 6.83 12.38 0.06
N PRO A 261 7.12 13.29 1.01
CA PRO A 261 7.05 14.74 0.76
C PRO A 261 8.03 15.24 -0.32
N ASP A 262 9.10 14.50 -0.58
CA ASP A 262 10.06 14.79 -1.65
C ASP A 262 9.62 14.29 -3.04
N GLY A 263 8.42 13.72 -3.15
CA GLY A 263 7.84 13.25 -4.40
C GLY A 263 8.22 11.83 -4.80
N ARG A 264 8.99 11.10 -3.98
CA ARG A 264 9.29 9.68 -4.19
C ARG A 264 8.17 8.79 -3.64
N LEU A 265 8.05 7.58 -4.18
CA LEU A 265 7.24 6.50 -3.60
C LEU A 265 8.12 5.66 -2.67
N ALA A 266 7.77 5.53 -1.40
CA ALA A 266 8.32 4.50 -0.52
C ALA A 266 7.41 3.27 -0.50
N VAL A 267 8.02 2.06 -0.44
CA VAL A 267 7.27 0.78 -0.39
C VAL A 267 7.77 -0.06 0.77
N VAL A 268 6.85 -0.47 1.63
CA VAL A 268 7.11 -1.23 2.87
C VAL A 268 6.40 -2.58 2.81
N GLY A 269 7.11 -3.63 3.21
CA GLY A 269 6.58 -4.99 3.30
C GLY A 269 6.48 -5.70 1.96
N GLY A 270 5.61 -6.70 1.91
CA GLY A 270 5.37 -7.56 0.76
C GLY A 270 5.88 -8.98 0.97
N VAL A 271 5.27 -9.91 0.23
CA VAL A 271 5.59 -11.34 0.31
C VAL A 271 6.80 -11.71 -0.53
N ASN A 272 7.37 -12.89 -0.28
CA ASN A 272 8.34 -13.49 -1.21
C ASN A 272 7.61 -14.02 -2.44
N ARG A 273 8.00 -13.54 -3.64
CA ARG A 273 7.36 -13.88 -4.91
C ARG A 273 7.28 -15.37 -5.17
N ALA A 274 8.40 -16.09 -5.04
CA ALA A 274 8.46 -17.51 -5.35
C ALA A 274 7.65 -18.37 -4.35
N ILE A 275 7.68 -18.01 -3.08
CA ILE A 275 6.92 -18.71 -2.03
C ILE A 275 5.41 -18.45 -2.21
N PHE A 276 5.03 -17.21 -2.48
CA PHE A 276 3.62 -16.84 -2.69
C PHE A 276 3.06 -17.44 -3.98
N ALA A 277 3.79 -17.36 -5.09
CA ALA A 277 3.40 -17.99 -6.35
C ALA A 277 3.14 -19.50 -6.19
N ARG A 278 4.05 -20.21 -5.47
CA ARG A 278 3.81 -21.62 -5.15
C ARG A 278 2.56 -21.82 -4.30
N ALA A 279 2.35 -20.96 -3.31
CA ALA A 279 1.21 -21.09 -2.39
C ALA A 279 -0.15 -20.89 -3.06
N LEU A 280 -0.23 -20.13 -4.17
CA LEU A 280 -1.44 -19.99 -4.98
C LEU A 280 -1.88 -21.31 -5.65
N HIS A 281 -0.95 -22.26 -5.81
CA HIS A 281 -1.20 -23.60 -6.37
C HIS A 281 -1.30 -24.69 -5.30
N ASN A 282 -1.29 -24.33 -3.99
CA ASN A 282 -1.38 -25.31 -2.91
C ASN A 282 -2.68 -26.11 -2.99
N THR A 283 -2.57 -27.41 -2.85
CA THR A 283 -3.69 -28.34 -2.67
C THR A 283 -4.17 -28.32 -1.20
N PRO A 284 -5.32 -28.92 -0.86
CA PRO A 284 -5.76 -29.05 0.53
C PRO A 284 -4.71 -29.74 1.43
N GLU A 285 -3.95 -30.71 0.90
CA GLU A 285 -2.90 -31.44 1.60
C GLU A 285 -1.69 -30.56 1.94
N ASP A 286 -1.40 -29.55 1.10
CA ASP A 286 -0.29 -28.62 1.31
C ASP A 286 -0.61 -27.58 2.39
N ARG A 287 -1.90 -27.39 2.74
CA ARG A 287 -2.37 -26.33 3.64
C ARG A 287 -1.71 -26.40 5.01
N ILE A 288 -1.75 -27.56 5.67
CA ILE A 288 -1.17 -27.70 7.03
C ILE A 288 0.33 -27.49 7.01
N PRO A 289 1.14 -28.18 6.14
CA PRO A 289 2.56 -27.90 6.03
C PRO A 289 2.88 -26.42 5.75
N TYR A 290 2.10 -25.76 4.88
CA TYR A 290 2.31 -24.37 4.56
C TYR A 290 2.04 -23.46 5.77
N LEU A 291 0.90 -23.59 6.44
CA LEU A 291 0.50 -22.75 7.58
C LEU A 291 1.32 -22.99 8.84
N SER A 292 1.97 -24.16 8.97
CA SER A 292 2.79 -24.53 10.15
C SER A 292 4.18 -23.92 10.15
N LYS A 293 4.63 -23.32 9.02
CA LYS A 293 5.94 -22.69 8.92
C LYS A 293 6.10 -21.53 9.90
N GLU A 294 7.34 -21.31 10.35
CA GLU A 294 7.67 -20.12 11.12
C GLU A 294 7.67 -18.85 10.25
N PRO A 295 7.44 -17.66 10.80
CA PRO A 295 7.39 -16.40 10.03
C PRO A 295 8.60 -16.20 9.12
N ALA A 296 9.81 -16.50 9.59
CA ALA A 296 11.05 -16.33 8.82
C ALA A 296 11.09 -17.20 7.54
N GLU A 297 10.39 -18.35 7.52
CA GLU A 297 10.36 -19.24 6.36
C GLU A 297 9.51 -18.71 5.20
N TYR A 298 8.65 -17.72 5.44
CA TYR A 298 7.89 -17.02 4.38
C TYR A 298 8.73 -15.96 3.67
N GLN A 299 9.85 -15.56 4.26
CA GLN A 299 10.81 -14.60 3.69
C GLN A 299 10.11 -13.31 3.20
N PHE A 300 9.19 -12.77 3.99
CA PHE A 300 8.58 -11.50 3.68
C PHE A 300 9.65 -10.41 3.58
N ARG A 301 9.41 -9.43 2.72
CA ARG A 301 10.38 -8.39 2.39
C ARG A 301 10.72 -7.53 3.60
N GLN A 302 12.01 -7.46 3.93
CA GLN A 302 12.56 -6.58 4.98
C GLN A 302 13.03 -5.24 4.42
N ALA A 303 13.36 -5.21 3.13
CA ALA A 303 13.85 -4.03 2.45
C ALA A 303 12.74 -3.01 2.21
N VAL A 304 13.03 -1.74 2.50
CA VAL A 304 12.22 -0.58 2.15
C VAL A 304 12.89 0.10 0.97
N TYR A 305 12.16 0.18 -0.14
CA TYR A 305 12.64 0.83 -1.35
C TYR A 305 11.93 2.16 -1.57
N ALA A 306 12.62 3.10 -2.23
CA ALA A 306 12.02 4.29 -2.78
C ALA A 306 12.20 4.34 -4.30
N PHE A 307 11.13 4.70 -5.01
CA PHE A 307 11.15 4.99 -6.43
C PHE A 307 11.18 6.50 -6.64
N ASP A 308 12.14 6.95 -7.44
CA ASP A 308 12.25 8.35 -7.86
C ASP A 308 11.72 8.49 -9.30
N PRO A 309 10.58 9.17 -9.52
CA PRO A 309 10.03 9.34 -10.86
C PRO A 309 10.88 10.21 -11.77
N ALA A 310 11.72 11.10 -11.22
CA ALA A 310 12.57 11.99 -12.02
C ALA A 310 13.74 11.24 -12.67
N SER A 311 14.32 10.29 -11.95
CA SER A 311 15.42 9.44 -12.47
C SER A 311 14.92 8.10 -13.04
N GLY A 312 13.69 7.70 -12.73
CA GLY A 312 13.16 6.37 -13.06
C GLY A 312 13.86 5.24 -12.31
N ALA A 313 14.43 5.51 -11.13
CA ALA A 313 15.26 4.55 -10.41
C ALA A 313 14.70 4.20 -9.04
N TRP A 314 14.92 2.94 -8.65
CA TRP A 314 14.70 2.45 -7.30
C TRP A 314 15.98 2.61 -6.46
N THR A 315 15.82 3.05 -5.23
CA THR A 315 16.89 3.10 -4.21
C THR A 315 16.49 2.34 -2.97
N LEU A 316 17.42 1.65 -2.34
CA LEU A 316 17.22 1.01 -1.04
C LEU A 316 17.35 2.07 0.07
N LEU A 317 16.28 2.32 0.82
CA LEU A 317 16.30 3.19 2.01
C LEU A 317 16.88 2.46 3.22
N GLY A 318 16.66 1.16 3.30
CA GLY A 318 17.17 0.31 4.37
C GLY A 318 16.45 -1.04 4.41
N ALA A 319 16.85 -1.88 5.35
CA ALA A 319 16.21 -3.16 5.60
C ALA A 319 16.16 -3.45 7.11
N ASP A 320 15.02 -3.91 7.59
CA ASP A 320 14.83 -4.30 8.99
C ASP A 320 13.81 -5.45 9.10
N PRO A 321 14.05 -6.46 9.96
CA PRO A 321 13.09 -7.54 10.19
C PRO A 321 11.67 -7.08 10.58
N ALA A 322 11.52 -5.90 11.20
CA ALA A 322 10.22 -5.33 11.53
C ALA A 322 9.38 -5.02 10.29
N CYS A 323 10.02 -4.76 9.14
CA CYS A 323 9.35 -4.48 7.88
C CYS A 323 8.88 -5.74 7.13
N ALA A 324 9.22 -6.96 7.62
CA ALA A 324 8.80 -8.23 7.03
C ALA A 324 7.30 -8.50 7.28
N LEU A 325 6.45 -7.74 6.61
CA LEU A 325 5.00 -7.70 6.83
C LEU A 325 4.24 -7.80 5.49
N ALA A 326 3.04 -8.39 5.51
CA ALA A 326 2.09 -8.29 4.43
C ALA A 326 0.83 -7.54 4.88
N GLY A 327 0.36 -6.58 4.07
CA GLY A 327 -0.77 -5.71 4.37
C GLY A 327 -0.56 -4.84 5.62
N PRO A 328 0.63 -4.22 5.84
CA PRO A 328 0.77 -3.24 6.91
C PRO A 328 -0.02 -1.98 6.56
N GLY A 329 -0.55 -1.30 7.57
CA GLY A 329 -0.93 0.10 7.44
C GLY A 329 0.33 0.96 7.35
N VAL A 330 0.39 1.90 6.39
CA VAL A 330 1.53 2.82 6.24
C VAL A 330 1.01 4.24 6.14
N ALA A 331 1.62 5.16 6.88
CA ALA A 331 1.28 6.57 6.83
C ALA A 331 2.53 7.44 6.81
N VAL A 332 2.51 8.52 6.06
CA VAL A 332 3.62 9.48 6.00
C VAL A 332 3.57 10.38 7.25
N ARG A 333 4.71 10.51 7.91
CA ARG A 333 4.89 11.38 9.07
C ARG A 333 5.09 12.83 8.63
N PRO A 334 4.77 13.81 9.47
CA PRO A 334 5.02 15.22 9.16
C PRO A 334 6.50 15.56 8.88
N ASP A 335 7.44 14.79 9.44
CA ASP A 335 8.88 14.94 9.22
C ASP A 335 9.44 14.19 7.99
N GLY A 336 8.57 13.55 7.20
CA GLY A 336 8.92 12.83 5.98
C GLY A 336 9.28 11.36 6.18
N GLY A 337 9.34 10.88 7.43
CA GLY A 337 9.43 9.44 7.72
C GLY A 337 8.10 8.72 7.53
N LEU A 338 8.03 7.45 7.95
CA LEU A 338 6.81 6.65 7.89
C LEU A 338 6.39 6.15 9.26
N TYR A 339 5.08 6.02 9.46
CA TYR A 339 4.48 5.12 10.43
C TYR A 339 4.14 3.81 9.76
N VAL A 340 4.32 2.70 10.49
CA VAL A 340 3.93 1.35 10.04
C VAL A 340 3.12 0.70 11.15
N ALA A 341 1.94 0.20 10.82
CA ALA A 341 0.98 -0.34 11.78
C ALA A 341 0.54 -1.74 11.40
N GLY A 342 0.74 -2.71 12.29
CA GLY A 342 0.26 -4.07 12.11
C GLY A 342 0.87 -4.79 10.92
N GLY A 343 0.03 -5.47 10.14
CA GLY A 343 0.43 -6.33 9.04
C GLY A 343 0.52 -7.80 9.43
N GLU A 344 0.67 -8.65 8.45
CA GLU A 344 0.74 -10.10 8.59
C GLU A 344 2.20 -10.57 8.63
N LEU A 345 2.56 -11.34 9.66
CA LEU A 345 3.89 -11.97 9.80
C LEU A 345 4.00 -13.28 9.01
N LYS A 346 2.89 -13.97 8.90
CA LYS A 346 2.66 -15.17 8.10
C LYS A 346 1.16 -15.36 7.93
N PRO A 347 0.67 -16.19 6.99
CA PRO A 347 -0.77 -16.40 6.81
C PRO A 347 -1.51 -16.68 8.11
N GLY A 348 -2.46 -15.81 8.45
CA GLY A 348 -3.28 -15.91 9.66
C GLY A 348 -2.66 -15.37 10.95
N VAL A 349 -1.41 -14.92 10.95
CA VAL A 349 -0.74 -14.35 12.14
C VAL A 349 -0.38 -12.89 11.89
N ARG A 350 -0.87 -12.00 12.75
CA ARG A 350 -0.66 -10.56 12.61
C ARG A 350 0.44 -10.06 13.55
N SER A 351 1.00 -8.92 13.22
CA SER A 351 1.92 -8.17 14.08
C SER A 351 1.14 -7.18 14.93
N PRO A 352 1.25 -7.19 16.25
CA PRO A 352 0.72 -6.14 17.10
C PRO A 352 1.61 -4.88 17.13
N LYS A 353 2.76 -4.93 16.50
CA LYS A 353 3.75 -3.85 16.54
C LYS A 353 3.31 -2.69 15.66
N LEU A 354 3.58 -1.50 16.20
CA LEU A 354 3.56 -0.24 15.48
C LEU A 354 4.95 0.38 15.63
N PHE A 355 5.46 0.95 14.57
CA PHE A 355 6.78 1.58 14.60
C PHE A 355 6.86 2.73 13.59
N SER A 356 7.88 3.55 13.75
CA SER A 356 8.22 4.58 12.78
C SER A 356 9.55 4.27 12.10
N LEU A 357 9.63 4.69 10.84
CA LEU A 357 10.84 4.66 10.02
C LEU A 357 11.31 6.08 9.77
N ALA A 358 12.62 6.30 9.86
CA ALA A 358 13.30 7.54 9.47
C ALA A 358 14.62 7.18 8.76
N TRP A 359 15.07 8.01 7.84
CA TRP A 359 16.31 7.89 7.06
C TRP A 359 16.97 9.23 6.85
#